data_412c775311223f1971640ab2b89c0b1f
#
_entry.id   412c775311223f1971640ab2b89c0b1f
#
_cell.length_a   1.000
_cell.length_b   1.000
_cell.length_c   1.000
_cell.angle_alpha   90.00
_cell.angle_beta   90.00
_cell.angle_gamma   90.00
#
_symmetry.space_group_name_H-M   'P 1'
#
loop_
_entity.id
_entity.type
_entity.pdbx_description
1 polymer ?
#
loop_
_entity_poly.entity_id
_entity_poly.type
_entity_poly.pdbx_seq_one_letter_code
_entity_poly.pdbx_strand_id
1 'polypeptide(L)'
;MSFGAFVLRNIVATGFRSAVILTCVALVAGFALFTALVTEGSEQSLSKAKQRLGADILVVPKGSESRVQTALLSGRPTTAWMPKENLDKIAQVSGVQRASAQLYLASLSNASCCAVSEMFLLVFDPATDFTLQPWLEQELGGPLKLGDVVGGTHVFVPEGDDFIMLYGYFLTLKATLEATGTGLDQTMFMTIDTARDMARISLSRAEKPLEIPADSISAVLVKTVNSERHAVARRIQQDLPGVAVVERPDLFQAFDQRINILTKGFFAVLGVSWAFATLTVGLIFSMSANERRREIGVMRALGSPRHFALRSLLAEAALLAGLGAAFGLVLTYCGVLLFHDLLASALDIYFVLPSVVDLGVLLGQILALSMASVAISTSLPAFWMSSGESVGAMRARI
;
A
#
# COMPACT_ATOMS: atom_id res chain seq x y z
N MET A 1 -9.42 -0.61 49.57
CA MET A 1 -9.34 -0.99 48.12
C MET A 1 -8.47 0.03 47.42
N SER A 2 -7.55 -0.43 46.59
CA SER A 2 -6.78 0.49 45.76
C SER A 2 -7.68 1.14 44.69
N PHE A 3 -7.38 2.36 44.25
CA PHE A 3 -8.13 3.08 43.21
C PHE A 3 -8.26 2.26 41.91
N GLY A 4 -7.16 1.61 41.47
CA GLY A 4 -7.18 0.73 40.31
C GLY A 4 -8.11 -0.47 40.42
N ALA A 5 -8.16 -1.12 41.61
CA ALA A 5 -9.07 -2.24 41.82
C ALA A 5 -10.55 -1.80 41.78
N PHE A 6 -10.85 -0.59 42.24
CA PHE A 6 -12.18 0.00 42.14
C PHE A 6 -12.58 0.23 40.66
N VAL A 7 -11.71 0.80 39.85
CA VAL A 7 -11.95 1.04 38.41
C VAL A 7 -12.16 -0.27 37.65
N LEU A 8 -11.29 -1.28 37.87
CA LEU A 8 -11.42 -2.59 37.23
C LEU A 8 -12.72 -3.29 37.58
N ARG A 9 -13.13 -3.23 38.84
CA ARG A 9 -14.39 -3.83 39.30
C ARG A 9 -15.60 -3.15 38.62
N ASN A 10 -15.53 -1.85 38.42
CA ASN A 10 -16.57 -1.12 37.69
C ASN A 10 -16.69 -1.54 36.24
N ILE A 11 -15.55 -1.71 35.53
CA ILE A 11 -15.51 -2.16 34.12
C ILE A 11 -16.18 -3.54 34.01
N VAL A 12 -15.84 -4.47 34.93
CA VAL A 12 -16.39 -5.83 34.92
C VAL A 12 -17.88 -5.82 35.28
N ALA A 13 -18.31 -4.99 36.24
CA ALA A 13 -19.71 -4.90 36.67
C ALA A 13 -20.63 -4.35 35.59
N THR A 14 -20.08 -3.56 34.64
CA THR A 14 -20.83 -2.96 33.51
C THR A 14 -20.41 -3.56 32.17
N GLY A 15 -20.25 -4.88 32.11
CA GLY A 15 -19.63 -5.62 31.01
C GLY A 15 -20.16 -5.26 29.62
N PHE A 16 -21.49 -5.15 29.43
CA PHE A 16 -22.09 -4.80 28.13
C PHE A 16 -21.65 -3.40 27.64
N ARG A 17 -21.70 -2.39 28.52
CA ARG A 17 -21.28 -1.01 28.18
C ARG A 17 -19.78 -0.95 27.89
N SER A 18 -18.99 -1.61 28.71
CA SER A 18 -17.54 -1.70 28.52
C SER A 18 -17.19 -2.38 27.19
N ALA A 19 -17.91 -3.44 26.81
CA ALA A 19 -17.74 -4.12 25.54
C ALA A 19 -18.08 -3.21 24.35
N VAL A 20 -19.17 -2.45 24.41
CA VAL A 20 -19.55 -1.51 23.35
C VAL A 20 -18.50 -0.42 23.17
N ILE A 21 -18.02 0.19 24.25
CA ILE A 21 -16.97 1.22 24.19
C ILE A 21 -15.69 0.64 23.58
N LEU A 22 -15.27 -0.53 24.08
CA LEU A 22 -14.06 -1.21 23.62
C LEU A 22 -14.15 -1.53 22.12
N THR A 23 -15.30 -2.06 21.67
CA THR A 23 -15.53 -2.37 20.25
C THR A 23 -15.53 -1.10 19.37
N CYS A 24 -16.21 -0.04 19.81
CA CYS A 24 -16.22 1.22 19.06
C CYS A 24 -14.81 1.80 18.91
N VAL A 25 -14.03 1.83 19.98
CA VAL A 25 -12.65 2.33 19.94
C VAL A 25 -11.76 1.42 19.10
N ALA A 26 -11.91 0.09 19.24
CA ALA A 26 -11.16 -0.89 18.47
C ALA A 26 -11.39 -0.74 16.95
N LEU A 27 -12.65 -0.58 16.54
CA LEU A 27 -12.99 -0.39 15.13
C LEU A 27 -12.40 0.90 14.56
N VAL A 28 -12.50 2.01 15.30
CA VAL A 28 -11.96 3.30 14.83
C VAL A 28 -10.43 3.28 14.80
N ALA A 29 -9.77 2.78 15.84
CA ALA A 29 -8.32 2.67 15.90
C ALA A 29 -7.78 1.71 14.83
N GLY A 30 -8.45 0.57 14.63
CA GLY A 30 -8.11 -0.38 13.58
C GLY A 30 -8.27 0.21 12.18
N PHE A 31 -9.39 0.89 11.91
CA PHE A 31 -9.60 1.53 10.63
C PHE A 31 -8.63 2.70 10.38
N ALA A 32 -8.26 3.43 11.43
CA ALA A 32 -7.22 4.45 11.35
C ALA A 32 -5.85 3.86 10.97
N LEU A 33 -5.47 2.74 11.58
CA LEU A 33 -4.24 2.03 11.22
C LEU A 33 -4.29 1.52 9.78
N PHE A 34 -5.38 0.89 9.38
CA PHE A 34 -5.56 0.43 7.99
C PHE A 34 -5.39 1.58 6.99
N THR A 35 -6.05 2.70 7.24
CA THR A 35 -5.95 3.90 6.39
C THR A 35 -4.51 4.41 6.32
N ALA A 36 -3.81 4.50 7.46
CA ALA A 36 -2.43 4.95 7.52
C ALA A 36 -1.48 4.00 6.77
N LEU A 37 -1.61 2.68 6.99
CA LEU A 37 -0.77 1.67 6.31
C LEU A 37 -0.94 1.71 4.79
N VAL A 38 -2.18 1.79 4.30
CA VAL A 38 -2.44 1.85 2.86
C VAL A 38 -1.95 3.16 2.26
N THR A 39 -2.18 4.29 2.92
CA THR A 39 -1.77 5.61 2.39
C THR A 39 -0.26 5.76 2.37
N GLU A 40 0.39 5.58 3.52
CA GLU A 40 1.85 5.72 3.66
C GLU A 40 2.60 4.69 2.83
N GLY A 41 2.13 3.43 2.86
CA GLY A 41 2.70 2.35 2.07
C GLY A 41 2.60 2.59 0.56
N SER A 42 1.47 3.13 0.08
CA SER A 42 1.29 3.47 -1.34
C SER A 42 2.16 4.65 -1.77
N GLU A 43 2.31 5.68 -0.93
CA GLU A 43 3.19 6.81 -1.22
C GLU A 43 4.67 6.39 -1.28
N GLN A 44 5.11 5.54 -0.36
CA GLN A 44 6.46 4.97 -0.37
C GLN A 44 6.70 4.11 -1.60
N SER A 45 5.76 3.25 -1.97
CA SER A 45 5.81 2.42 -3.18
C SER A 45 5.96 3.28 -4.43
N LEU A 46 5.13 4.30 -4.55
CA LEU A 46 5.16 5.21 -5.68
C LEU A 46 6.47 6.00 -5.75
N SER A 47 7.01 6.43 -4.61
CA SER A 47 8.31 7.11 -4.54
C SER A 47 9.44 6.20 -5.01
N LYS A 48 9.46 4.94 -4.56
CA LYS A 48 10.43 3.93 -5.01
C LYS A 48 10.30 3.66 -6.51
N ALA A 49 9.07 3.51 -7.02
CA ALA A 49 8.83 3.30 -8.45
C ALA A 49 9.32 4.47 -9.31
N LYS A 50 9.05 5.71 -8.88
CA LYS A 50 9.55 6.93 -9.54
C LYS A 50 11.09 7.00 -9.57
N GLN A 51 11.75 6.57 -8.51
CA GLN A 51 13.21 6.54 -8.44
C GLN A 51 13.82 5.44 -9.34
N ARG A 52 13.20 4.26 -9.35
CA ARG A 52 13.71 3.09 -10.09
C ARG A 52 13.46 3.16 -11.59
N LEU A 53 12.40 3.83 -12.05
CA LEU A 53 12.14 3.95 -13.47
C LEU A 53 13.30 4.61 -14.23
N GLY A 54 14.05 5.52 -13.61
CA GLY A 54 15.28 6.10 -14.16
C GLY A 54 15.11 6.92 -15.44
N ALA A 55 14.07 6.66 -16.23
CA ALA A 55 13.74 7.33 -17.48
C ALA A 55 12.91 8.59 -17.24
N ASP A 56 13.07 9.57 -18.13
CA ASP A 56 12.31 10.83 -18.10
C ASP A 56 11.11 10.80 -19.05
N ILE A 57 11.23 9.99 -20.12
CA ILE A 57 10.20 9.79 -21.13
C ILE A 57 10.10 8.29 -21.45
N LEU A 58 8.88 7.80 -21.61
CA LEU A 58 8.53 6.48 -22.11
C LEU A 58 7.86 6.64 -23.47
N VAL A 59 8.41 5.99 -24.48
CA VAL A 59 7.85 5.98 -25.85
C VAL A 59 7.27 4.60 -26.12
N VAL A 60 6.00 4.52 -26.51
CA VAL A 60 5.25 3.29 -26.76
C VAL A 60 4.47 3.36 -28.06
N PRO A 61 4.00 2.24 -28.61
CA PRO A 61 3.10 2.26 -29.77
C PRO A 61 1.83 3.06 -29.45
N LYS A 62 1.37 3.87 -30.38
CA LYS A 62 0.15 4.66 -30.23
C LYS A 62 -1.05 3.77 -29.93
N GLY A 63 -1.82 4.13 -28.88
CA GLY A 63 -2.98 3.36 -28.40
C GLY A 63 -2.64 2.23 -27.42
N SER A 64 -1.35 2.09 -27.03
CA SER A 64 -0.93 1.13 -25.98
C SER A 64 -0.55 1.80 -24.66
N GLU A 65 -0.68 3.12 -24.55
CA GLU A 65 -0.21 3.94 -23.42
C GLU A 65 -0.74 3.42 -22.09
N SER A 66 -2.07 3.34 -21.95
CA SER A 66 -2.71 2.90 -20.71
C SER A 66 -2.37 1.47 -20.35
N ARG A 67 -2.24 0.56 -21.35
CA ARG A 67 -1.89 -0.85 -21.10
C ARG A 67 -0.46 -0.97 -20.59
N VAL A 68 0.48 -0.26 -21.22
CA VAL A 68 1.89 -0.27 -20.80
C VAL A 68 2.06 0.39 -19.44
N GLN A 69 1.38 1.50 -19.16
CA GLN A 69 1.36 2.13 -17.85
C GLN A 69 0.85 1.15 -16.78
N THR A 70 -0.27 0.49 -17.06
CA THR A 70 -0.84 -0.51 -16.14
C THR A 70 0.13 -1.68 -15.93
N ALA A 71 0.79 -2.16 -16.98
CA ALA A 71 1.77 -3.25 -16.85
C ALA A 71 2.95 -2.87 -15.95
N LEU A 72 3.53 -1.69 -16.15
CA LEU A 72 4.65 -1.21 -15.34
C LEU A 72 4.27 -0.90 -13.89
N LEU A 73 3.05 -0.44 -13.65
CA LEU A 73 2.59 -0.05 -12.31
C LEU A 73 1.93 -1.19 -11.52
N SER A 74 1.17 -2.04 -12.22
CA SER A 74 0.37 -3.11 -11.58
C SER A 74 0.85 -4.53 -11.94
N GLY A 75 1.92 -4.69 -12.74
CA GLY A 75 2.46 -6.00 -13.15
C GLY A 75 1.53 -6.81 -14.04
N ARG A 76 0.47 -6.22 -14.57
CA ARG A 76 -0.44 -6.94 -15.46
C ARG A 76 0.23 -7.21 -16.80
N PRO A 77 0.30 -8.46 -17.23
CA PRO A 77 0.92 -8.81 -18.49
C PRO A 77 0.34 -8.04 -19.67
N THR A 78 1.21 -7.50 -20.50
CA THR A 78 0.82 -6.83 -21.75
C THR A 78 1.82 -7.11 -22.85
N THR A 79 1.36 -7.00 -24.08
CA THR A 79 2.20 -7.03 -25.28
C THR A 79 1.93 -5.79 -26.10
N ALA A 80 2.97 -5.17 -26.58
CA ALA A 80 2.90 -4.01 -27.46
C ALA A 80 4.11 -4.06 -28.40
N TRP A 81 3.92 -3.72 -29.65
CA TRP A 81 4.96 -3.88 -30.67
C TRP A 81 5.09 -2.61 -31.50
N MET A 82 6.33 -2.18 -31.71
CA MET A 82 6.72 -1.15 -32.67
C MET A 82 8.06 -1.52 -33.33
N PRO A 83 8.36 -1.01 -34.54
CA PRO A 83 9.63 -1.28 -35.22
C PRO A 83 10.84 -0.88 -34.37
N LYS A 84 11.89 -1.73 -34.35
CA LYS A 84 13.14 -1.45 -33.64
C LYS A 84 13.84 -0.18 -34.17
N GLU A 85 13.64 0.17 -35.47
CA GLU A 85 14.17 1.40 -36.06
C GLU A 85 13.76 2.66 -35.28
N ASN A 86 12.66 2.63 -34.56
CA ASN A 86 12.24 3.75 -33.73
C ASN A 86 13.26 4.06 -32.61
N LEU A 87 13.98 3.05 -32.10
CA LEU A 87 15.06 3.27 -31.12
C LEU A 87 16.16 4.16 -31.70
N ASP A 88 16.62 3.85 -32.91
CA ASP A 88 17.68 4.60 -33.56
C ASP A 88 17.25 6.04 -33.93
N LYS A 89 16.01 6.18 -34.37
CA LYS A 89 15.42 7.51 -34.65
C LYS A 89 15.29 8.35 -33.38
N ILE A 90 14.81 7.76 -32.30
CA ILE A 90 14.67 8.43 -31.00
C ILE A 90 16.03 8.80 -30.41
N ALA A 91 17.02 7.91 -30.51
CA ALA A 91 18.38 8.16 -29.99
C ALA A 91 19.07 9.35 -30.69
N GLN A 92 18.69 9.66 -31.93
CA GLN A 92 19.24 10.78 -32.70
C GLN A 92 18.52 12.11 -32.43
N VAL A 93 17.40 12.12 -31.70
CA VAL A 93 16.68 13.37 -31.40
C VAL A 93 17.52 14.26 -30.49
N SER A 94 17.67 15.52 -30.87
CA SER A 94 18.42 16.50 -30.08
C SER A 94 17.85 16.64 -28.64
N GLY A 95 18.72 16.51 -27.64
CA GLY A 95 18.37 16.54 -26.22
C GLY A 95 18.16 15.16 -25.59
N VAL A 96 18.23 14.08 -26.36
CA VAL A 96 18.28 12.71 -25.83
C VAL A 96 19.71 12.41 -25.39
N GLN A 97 19.87 12.01 -24.12
CA GLN A 97 21.15 11.60 -23.56
C GLN A 97 21.38 10.09 -23.71
N ARG A 98 20.36 9.30 -23.40
CA ARG A 98 20.34 7.85 -23.50
C ARG A 98 18.98 7.36 -23.96
N ALA A 99 18.95 6.30 -24.75
CA ALA A 99 17.73 5.59 -25.14
C ALA A 99 17.98 4.09 -25.01
N SER A 100 17.03 3.37 -24.44
CA SER A 100 17.09 1.92 -24.28
C SER A 100 15.75 1.30 -24.64
N ALA A 101 15.78 0.19 -25.36
CA ALA A 101 14.60 -0.56 -25.74
C ALA A 101 14.24 -1.62 -24.69
N GLN A 102 12.95 -1.80 -24.49
CA GLN A 102 12.39 -2.91 -23.73
C GLN A 102 11.36 -3.67 -24.56
N LEU A 103 11.26 -5.00 -24.26
CA LEU A 103 10.21 -5.86 -24.79
C LEU A 103 9.32 -6.30 -23.63
N TYR A 104 8.02 -6.30 -23.88
CA TYR A 104 7.01 -6.72 -22.91
C TYR A 104 6.31 -7.97 -23.42
N LEU A 105 6.40 -9.03 -22.62
CA LEU A 105 5.85 -10.34 -22.93
C LEU A 105 4.92 -10.78 -21.79
N ALA A 106 4.07 -11.75 -22.06
CA ALA A 106 3.24 -12.41 -21.06
C ALA A 106 3.53 -13.89 -21.05
N SER A 107 3.56 -14.54 -19.90
CA SER A 107 3.59 -15.99 -19.81
C SER A 107 2.19 -16.56 -20.15
N LEU A 108 2.14 -17.86 -20.52
CA LEU A 108 0.89 -18.55 -20.74
C LEU A 108 0.25 -18.95 -19.40
N SER A 109 -1.04 -18.66 -19.24
CA SER A 109 -1.80 -19.11 -18.06
C SER A 109 -2.21 -20.59 -18.20
N ASN A 110 -1.99 -21.37 -17.14
CA ASN A 110 -2.44 -22.77 -17.02
C ASN A 110 -1.97 -23.73 -18.13
N ALA A 111 -0.87 -23.40 -18.81
CA ALA A 111 -0.26 -24.27 -19.82
C ALA A 111 0.75 -25.22 -19.18
N SER A 112 0.82 -26.47 -19.64
CA SER A 112 1.77 -27.48 -19.14
C SER A 112 3.22 -27.11 -19.38
N CYS A 113 3.47 -26.22 -20.35
CA CYS A 113 4.81 -25.66 -20.65
C CYS A 113 5.23 -24.50 -19.75
N CYS A 114 4.40 -24.09 -18.78
CA CYS A 114 4.67 -22.98 -17.88
C CYS A 114 4.42 -23.41 -16.43
N ALA A 115 5.43 -23.30 -15.58
CA ALA A 115 5.37 -23.70 -14.17
C ALA A 115 4.69 -22.64 -13.27
N VAL A 116 4.42 -21.45 -13.79
CA VAL A 116 3.84 -20.32 -13.07
C VAL A 116 2.58 -19.81 -13.75
N SER A 117 1.73 -19.12 -12.99
CA SER A 117 0.57 -18.42 -13.51
C SER A 117 0.96 -17.28 -14.46
N GLU A 118 -0.01 -16.64 -15.08
CA GLU A 118 0.24 -15.51 -15.96
C GLU A 118 1.11 -14.44 -15.28
N MET A 119 2.26 -14.15 -15.92
CA MET A 119 3.30 -13.30 -15.36
C MET A 119 3.76 -12.28 -16.41
N PHE A 120 4.05 -11.06 -15.98
CA PHE A 120 4.64 -10.05 -16.81
C PHE A 120 6.15 -10.31 -16.96
N LEU A 121 6.61 -10.41 -18.22
CA LEU A 121 8.01 -10.63 -18.55
C LEU A 121 8.56 -9.35 -19.16
N LEU A 122 9.51 -8.73 -18.49
CA LEU A 122 10.19 -7.53 -18.94
C LEU A 122 11.57 -7.91 -19.47
N VAL A 123 11.77 -7.67 -20.77
CA VAL A 123 13.00 -8.01 -21.47
C VAL A 123 13.78 -6.73 -21.76
N PHE A 124 15.06 -6.73 -21.45
CA PHE A 124 15.93 -5.58 -21.61
C PHE A 124 17.26 -5.96 -22.29
N ASP A 125 17.93 -4.97 -22.86
CA ASP A 125 19.28 -5.13 -23.41
C ASP A 125 20.30 -4.60 -22.41
N PRO A 126 21.12 -5.48 -21.77
CA PRO A 126 22.09 -5.06 -20.77
C PRO A 126 23.11 -4.02 -21.27
N ALA A 127 23.37 -3.97 -22.59
CA ALA A 127 24.34 -3.04 -23.15
C ALA A 127 23.83 -1.59 -23.18
N THR A 128 22.53 -1.39 -23.31
CA THR A 128 21.93 -0.06 -23.47
C THR A 128 21.04 0.36 -22.28
N ASP A 129 20.59 -0.61 -21.48
CA ASP A 129 19.70 -0.34 -20.36
C ASP A 129 20.38 0.50 -19.28
N PHE A 130 19.67 1.52 -18.82
CA PHE A 130 20.11 2.42 -17.76
C PHE A 130 19.10 2.50 -16.60
N THR A 131 18.06 1.69 -16.67
CA THR A 131 16.96 1.70 -15.69
C THR A 131 17.04 0.49 -14.76
N LEU A 132 17.20 -0.70 -15.31
CA LEU A 132 17.26 -1.96 -14.57
C LEU A 132 18.71 -2.37 -14.29
N GLN A 133 19.60 -2.20 -15.27
CA GLN A 133 21.00 -2.65 -15.17
C GLN A 133 21.71 -2.17 -13.91
N PRO A 134 21.65 -0.88 -13.51
CA PRO A 134 22.33 -0.43 -12.28
C PRO A 134 21.80 -1.08 -11.01
N TRP A 135 20.52 -1.43 -11.01
CA TRP A 135 19.89 -2.13 -9.89
C TRP A 135 20.28 -3.61 -9.84
N LEU A 136 20.30 -4.25 -11.01
CA LEU A 136 20.73 -5.65 -11.13
C LEU A 136 22.20 -5.85 -10.78
N GLU A 137 23.07 -4.92 -11.14
CA GLU A 137 24.49 -4.99 -10.81
C GLU A 137 24.77 -4.97 -9.30
N GLN A 138 23.96 -4.26 -8.53
CA GLN A 138 24.06 -4.23 -7.07
C GLN A 138 23.70 -5.58 -6.44
N GLU A 139 22.69 -6.27 -6.99
CA GLU A 139 22.19 -7.54 -6.42
C GLU A 139 22.97 -8.77 -6.92
N LEU A 140 23.40 -8.76 -8.18
CA LEU A 140 23.94 -9.95 -8.83
C LEU A 140 25.47 -10.07 -8.74
N GLY A 141 26.18 -8.95 -8.54
CA GLY A 141 27.65 -8.93 -8.58
C GLY A 141 28.27 -9.34 -9.93
N GLY A 142 27.46 -9.46 -11.00
CA GLY A 142 27.92 -9.83 -12.34
C GLY A 142 26.80 -9.88 -13.39
N PRO A 143 27.18 -10.04 -14.69
CA PRO A 143 26.20 -10.05 -15.77
C PRO A 143 25.36 -11.34 -15.79
N LEU A 144 24.11 -11.22 -16.24
CA LEU A 144 23.21 -12.36 -16.48
C LEU A 144 23.72 -13.20 -17.66
N LYS A 145 23.74 -14.51 -17.48
CA LYS A 145 24.05 -15.48 -18.54
C LYS A 145 22.76 -15.87 -19.29
N LEU A 146 22.91 -16.56 -20.40
CA LEU A 146 21.80 -17.10 -21.16
C LEU A 146 20.98 -18.06 -20.29
N GLY A 147 19.69 -17.85 -20.22
CA GLY A 147 18.78 -18.62 -19.36
C GLY A 147 18.66 -18.10 -17.91
N ASP A 148 19.48 -17.14 -17.51
CA ASP A 148 19.36 -16.50 -16.21
C ASP A 148 18.24 -15.44 -16.22
N VAL A 149 17.50 -15.39 -15.13
CA VAL A 149 16.45 -14.38 -14.89
C VAL A 149 16.53 -13.81 -13.50
N VAL A 150 15.96 -12.64 -13.33
CA VAL A 150 15.78 -11.99 -12.03
C VAL A 150 14.28 -11.79 -11.79
N GLY A 151 13.82 -12.11 -10.60
CA GLY A 151 12.43 -11.92 -10.20
C GLY A 151 12.22 -10.67 -9.38
N GLY A 152 11.02 -10.10 -9.45
CA GLY A 152 10.52 -9.24 -8.38
C GLY A 152 10.30 -10.05 -7.09
N THR A 153 9.99 -9.39 -6.00
CA THR A 153 9.89 -10.01 -4.65
C THR A 153 8.93 -11.20 -4.58
N HIS A 154 7.89 -11.22 -5.42
CA HIS A 154 6.87 -12.30 -5.45
C HIS A 154 7.14 -13.37 -6.52
N VAL A 155 8.29 -13.30 -7.19
CA VAL A 155 8.73 -14.35 -8.13
C VAL A 155 9.60 -15.34 -7.38
N PHE A 156 9.14 -16.57 -7.32
CA PHE A 156 9.85 -17.65 -6.61
C PHE A 156 9.92 -18.92 -7.49
N VAL A 157 10.89 -19.73 -7.20
CA VAL A 157 11.02 -21.06 -7.81
C VAL A 157 10.04 -22.00 -7.09
N PRO A 158 9.28 -22.85 -7.82
CA PRO A 158 8.43 -23.86 -7.20
C PRO A 158 9.23 -24.77 -6.24
N GLU A 159 8.61 -25.19 -5.15
CA GLU A 159 9.27 -26.08 -4.18
C GLU A 159 9.70 -27.39 -4.82
N GLY A 160 10.99 -27.71 -4.69
CA GLY A 160 11.60 -28.92 -5.25
C GLY A 160 12.25 -28.77 -6.62
N ASP A 161 12.14 -27.59 -7.25
CA ASP A 161 12.80 -27.28 -8.52
C ASP A 161 13.93 -26.27 -8.34
N ASP A 162 14.94 -26.31 -9.22
CA ASP A 162 16.03 -25.32 -9.29
C ASP A 162 15.79 -24.29 -10.41
N PHE A 163 14.67 -24.35 -11.09
CA PHE A 163 14.36 -23.57 -12.28
C PHE A 163 12.86 -23.25 -12.39
N ILE A 164 12.57 -22.21 -13.16
CA ILE A 164 11.22 -21.86 -13.59
C ILE A 164 11.06 -22.29 -15.05
N MET A 165 10.01 -23.04 -15.38
CA MET A 165 9.74 -23.40 -16.77
C MET A 165 8.71 -22.46 -17.38
N LEU A 166 9.09 -21.78 -18.47
CA LEU A 166 8.21 -20.94 -19.27
C LEU A 166 8.34 -21.31 -20.76
N TYR A 167 7.25 -21.52 -21.45
CA TYR A 167 7.22 -21.91 -22.86
C TYR A 167 8.08 -23.16 -23.17
N GLY A 168 8.18 -24.09 -22.19
CA GLY A 168 9.04 -25.27 -22.31
C GLY A 168 10.56 -24.96 -22.21
N TYR A 169 10.91 -23.74 -21.82
CA TYR A 169 12.28 -23.28 -21.58
C TYR A 169 12.58 -23.22 -20.10
N PHE A 170 13.76 -23.67 -19.68
CA PHE A 170 14.19 -23.65 -18.29
C PHE A 170 14.95 -22.37 -17.99
N LEU A 171 14.46 -21.62 -17.01
CA LEU A 171 15.01 -20.35 -16.56
C LEU A 171 15.53 -20.50 -15.13
N THR A 172 16.74 -20.03 -14.89
CA THR A 172 17.36 -20.06 -13.55
C THR A 172 17.17 -18.72 -12.86
N LEU A 173 16.46 -18.69 -11.74
CA LEU A 173 16.30 -17.48 -10.92
C LEU A 173 17.60 -17.18 -10.17
N LYS A 174 18.27 -16.09 -10.50
CA LYS A 174 19.57 -15.70 -9.91
C LYS A 174 19.42 -14.81 -8.68
N ALA A 175 18.44 -13.95 -8.68
CA ALA A 175 18.15 -13.05 -7.57
C ALA A 175 16.69 -12.67 -7.55
N THR A 176 16.22 -12.27 -6.39
CA THR A 176 14.92 -11.65 -6.19
C THR A 176 15.13 -10.22 -5.72
N LEU A 177 14.55 -9.29 -6.44
CA LEU A 177 14.72 -7.86 -6.17
C LEU A 177 13.94 -7.42 -4.93
N GLU A 178 14.44 -6.39 -4.25
CA GLU A 178 13.73 -5.80 -3.12
C GLU A 178 12.33 -5.32 -3.49
N ALA A 179 11.38 -5.43 -2.55
CA ALA A 179 10.02 -5.00 -2.72
C ALA A 179 9.91 -3.51 -3.08
N THR A 180 9.23 -3.25 -4.18
CA THR A 180 8.90 -1.90 -4.64
C THR A 180 7.49 -1.49 -4.23
N GLY A 181 6.62 -2.46 -3.92
CA GLY A 181 5.19 -2.25 -3.76
C GLY A 181 4.52 -1.84 -5.07
N THR A 182 5.04 -2.28 -6.20
CA THR A 182 4.47 -2.05 -7.54
C THR A 182 4.40 -3.36 -8.30
N GLY A 183 3.85 -3.32 -9.50
CA GLY A 183 3.80 -4.48 -10.37
C GLY A 183 5.15 -5.08 -10.76
N LEU A 184 6.24 -4.34 -10.53
CA LEU A 184 7.59 -4.87 -10.72
C LEU A 184 7.90 -6.02 -9.76
N ASP A 185 7.22 -6.10 -8.61
CA ASP A 185 7.38 -7.16 -7.63
C ASP A 185 6.86 -8.51 -8.13
N GLN A 186 5.97 -8.51 -9.13
CA GLN A 186 5.44 -9.69 -9.81
C GLN A 186 6.03 -9.89 -11.22
N THR A 187 7.05 -9.09 -11.58
CA THR A 187 7.65 -9.09 -12.91
C THR A 187 8.91 -9.94 -12.93
N MET A 188 9.09 -10.69 -14.00
CA MET A 188 10.34 -11.38 -14.28
C MET A 188 11.16 -10.60 -15.31
N PHE A 189 12.42 -10.38 -14.99
CA PHE A 189 13.36 -9.64 -15.82
C PHE A 189 14.34 -10.61 -16.49
N MET A 190 14.53 -10.45 -17.80
CA MET A 190 15.45 -11.27 -18.58
C MET A 190 16.12 -10.46 -19.70
N THR A 191 17.24 -10.98 -20.18
CA THR A 191 17.95 -10.36 -21.31
C THR A 191 17.25 -10.66 -22.63
N ILE A 192 17.49 -9.81 -23.64
CA ILE A 192 16.94 -10.01 -24.99
C ILE A 192 17.41 -11.34 -25.60
N ASP A 193 18.64 -11.78 -25.28
CA ASP A 193 19.16 -13.04 -25.79
C ASP A 193 18.43 -14.24 -25.18
N THR A 194 18.15 -14.22 -23.89
CA THR A 194 17.34 -15.23 -23.20
C THR A 194 15.93 -15.29 -23.78
N ALA A 195 15.28 -14.14 -24.00
CA ALA A 195 13.94 -14.09 -24.56
C ALA A 195 13.87 -14.64 -25.99
N ARG A 196 14.87 -14.32 -26.84
CA ARG A 196 14.95 -14.84 -28.21
C ARG A 196 15.23 -16.34 -28.24
N ASP A 197 16.11 -16.84 -27.36
CA ASP A 197 16.38 -18.27 -27.25
C ASP A 197 15.14 -19.03 -26.76
N MET A 198 14.45 -18.49 -25.76
CA MET A 198 13.17 -19.02 -25.29
C MET A 198 12.13 -19.06 -26.44
N ALA A 199 11.98 -17.99 -27.20
CA ALA A 199 11.08 -17.96 -28.36
C ALA A 199 11.42 -19.04 -29.38
N ARG A 200 12.71 -19.22 -29.72
CA ARG A 200 13.18 -20.26 -30.65
C ARG A 200 12.88 -21.68 -30.16
N ILE A 201 13.13 -21.96 -28.89
CA ILE A 201 12.90 -23.30 -28.29
C ILE A 201 11.41 -23.57 -28.12
N SER A 202 10.61 -22.55 -27.86
CA SER A 202 9.15 -22.66 -27.70
C SER A 202 8.45 -23.25 -28.91
N LEU A 203 8.99 -23.07 -30.13
CA LEU A 203 8.45 -23.64 -31.37
C LEU A 203 8.30 -25.16 -31.34
N SER A 204 9.15 -25.85 -30.55
CA SER A 204 9.14 -27.30 -30.46
C SER A 204 8.66 -27.87 -29.11
N ARG A 205 8.58 -27.02 -28.07
CA ARG A 205 8.34 -27.47 -26.70
C ARG A 205 7.10 -26.88 -26.03
N ALA A 206 6.60 -25.76 -26.53
CA ALA A 206 5.44 -25.11 -25.94
C ALA A 206 4.14 -25.53 -26.62
N GLU A 207 3.04 -25.59 -25.86
CA GLU A 207 1.69 -25.78 -26.40
C GLU A 207 1.32 -24.68 -27.38
N LYS A 208 1.71 -23.43 -27.04
CA LYS A 208 1.60 -22.27 -27.91
C LYS A 208 2.97 -21.59 -27.94
N PRO A 209 3.59 -21.47 -29.13
CA PRO A 209 4.89 -20.82 -29.25
C PRO A 209 4.87 -19.37 -28.77
N LEU A 210 6.00 -18.93 -28.24
CA LEU A 210 6.21 -17.52 -27.94
C LEU A 210 6.56 -16.76 -29.23
N GLU A 211 5.63 -15.94 -29.68
CA GLU A 211 5.84 -15.13 -30.89
C GLU A 211 6.43 -13.78 -30.50
N ILE A 212 7.67 -13.55 -30.91
CA ILE A 212 8.32 -12.23 -30.84
C ILE A 212 8.51 -11.78 -32.29
N PRO A 213 7.77 -10.75 -32.76
CA PRO A 213 7.94 -10.27 -34.12
C PRO A 213 9.37 -9.82 -34.38
N ALA A 214 9.93 -10.18 -35.53
CA ALA A 214 11.28 -9.79 -35.90
C ALA A 214 11.44 -8.26 -35.88
N ASP A 215 12.58 -7.79 -35.43
CA ASP A 215 12.90 -6.36 -35.36
C ASP A 215 11.84 -5.49 -34.69
N SER A 216 11.21 -6.03 -33.65
CA SER A 216 10.23 -5.33 -32.83
C SER A 216 10.73 -5.04 -31.41
N ILE A 217 10.21 -3.97 -30.84
CA ILE A 217 10.37 -3.55 -29.45
C ILE A 217 9.02 -3.13 -28.89
N SER A 218 8.87 -3.10 -27.58
CA SER A 218 7.59 -2.72 -26.93
C SER A 218 7.60 -1.27 -26.44
N ALA A 219 8.74 -0.79 -25.98
CA ALA A 219 8.91 0.56 -25.47
C ALA A 219 10.35 1.04 -25.68
N VAL A 220 10.53 2.35 -25.73
CA VAL A 220 11.83 3.00 -25.61
C VAL A 220 11.82 3.91 -24.40
N LEU A 221 12.75 3.65 -23.50
CA LEU A 221 13.02 4.48 -22.32
C LEU A 221 14.05 5.55 -22.69
N VAL A 222 13.74 6.80 -22.41
CA VAL A 222 14.58 7.93 -22.81
C VAL A 222 15.01 8.73 -21.59
N LYS A 223 16.31 9.01 -21.52
CA LYS A 223 16.92 9.94 -20.57
C LYS A 223 17.22 11.25 -21.27
N THR A 224 16.81 12.36 -20.68
CA THR A 224 16.99 13.71 -21.25
C THR A 224 17.75 14.60 -20.29
N VAL A 225 18.20 15.75 -20.77
CA VAL A 225 18.58 16.85 -19.89
C VAL A 225 17.33 17.40 -19.23
N ASN A 226 17.31 17.50 -17.90
CA ASN A 226 16.11 17.83 -17.10
C ASN A 226 15.31 19.05 -17.60
N SER A 227 15.99 20.07 -18.15
CA SER A 227 15.35 21.30 -18.68
C SER A 227 14.69 21.12 -20.05
N GLU A 228 15.01 20.07 -20.81
CA GLU A 228 14.56 19.89 -22.20
C GLU A 228 13.52 18.80 -22.39
N ARG A 229 13.09 18.10 -21.33
CA ARG A 229 12.18 16.96 -21.41
C ARG A 229 10.94 17.22 -22.30
N HIS A 230 10.21 18.30 -22.04
CA HIS A 230 9.02 18.65 -22.82
C HIS A 230 9.34 18.98 -24.30
N ALA A 231 10.52 19.55 -24.56
CA ALA A 231 10.93 19.84 -25.93
C ALA A 231 11.29 18.55 -26.67
N VAL A 232 12.01 17.63 -26.03
CA VAL A 232 12.36 16.32 -26.56
C VAL A 232 11.08 15.49 -26.80
N ALA A 233 10.16 15.44 -25.85
CA ALA A 233 8.88 14.73 -25.99
C ALA A 233 8.10 15.20 -27.23
N ARG A 234 8.00 16.51 -27.43
CA ARG A 234 7.32 17.07 -28.60
C ARG A 234 8.04 16.77 -29.94
N ARG A 235 9.37 16.80 -29.97
CA ARG A 235 10.14 16.42 -31.14
C ARG A 235 9.91 14.96 -31.53
N ILE A 236 10.01 14.05 -30.58
CA ILE A 236 9.75 12.62 -30.78
C ILE A 236 8.33 12.40 -31.32
N GLN A 237 7.32 13.07 -30.73
CA GLN A 237 5.93 12.95 -31.16
C GLN A 237 5.69 13.51 -32.58
N GLN A 238 6.44 14.55 -33.01
CA GLN A 238 6.36 15.14 -34.35
C GLN A 238 7.06 14.27 -35.41
N ASP A 239 8.24 13.74 -35.07
CA ASP A 239 9.07 12.93 -35.96
C ASP A 239 8.52 11.52 -36.15
N LEU A 240 7.80 10.98 -35.15
CA LEU A 240 7.29 9.63 -35.12
C LEU A 240 5.78 9.59 -34.79
N PRO A 241 4.90 9.85 -35.76
CA PRO A 241 3.45 9.92 -35.51
C PRO A 241 2.79 8.60 -35.16
N GLY A 242 3.48 7.46 -35.33
CA GLY A 242 3.04 6.11 -34.95
C GLY A 242 3.29 5.73 -33.51
N VAL A 243 3.97 6.56 -32.72
CA VAL A 243 4.25 6.33 -31.32
C VAL A 243 3.49 7.32 -30.45
N ALA A 244 3.34 6.98 -29.18
CA ALA A 244 2.88 7.86 -28.12
C ALA A 244 4.00 8.10 -27.15
N VAL A 245 4.11 9.34 -26.70
CA VAL A 245 5.15 9.79 -25.78
C VAL A 245 4.52 10.08 -24.42
N VAL A 246 4.95 9.36 -23.40
CA VAL A 246 4.49 9.53 -22.03
C VAL A 246 5.64 10.09 -21.22
N GLU A 247 5.48 11.28 -20.68
CA GLU A 247 6.46 11.89 -19.79
C GLU A 247 6.37 11.29 -18.38
N ARG A 248 7.47 11.25 -17.65
CA ARG A 248 7.54 10.66 -16.30
C ARG A 248 6.45 11.18 -15.35
N PRO A 249 6.10 12.46 -15.25
CA PRO A 249 4.99 12.90 -14.41
C PRO A 249 3.66 12.27 -14.81
N ASP A 250 3.37 12.21 -16.11
CA ASP A 250 2.10 11.70 -16.65
C ASP A 250 1.97 10.19 -16.46
N LEU A 251 3.10 9.46 -16.48
CA LEU A 251 3.15 8.03 -16.23
C LEU A 251 2.54 7.66 -14.87
N PHE A 252 2.82 8.46 -13.85
CA PHE A 252 2.36 8.22 -12.48
C PHE A 252 1.09 8.99 -12.12
N GLN A 253 0.65 9.94 -12.95
CA GLN A 253 -0.46 10.85 -12.63
C GLN A 253 -1.78 10.09 -12.39
N ALA A 254 -2.08 9.11 -13.22
CA ALA A 254 -3.29 8.30 -13.05
C ALA A 254 -3.26 7.51 -11.73
N PHE A 255 -2.09 7.03 -11.35
CA PHE A 255 -1.89 6.31 -10.09
C PHE A 255 -1.95 7.25 -8.89
N ASP A 256 -1.28 8.42 -8.96
CA ASP A 256 -1.38 9.48 -7.96
C ASP A 256 -2.84 9.91 -7.72
N GLN A 257 -3.61 10.10 -8.81
CA GLN A 257 -5.03 10.47 -8.71
C GLN A 257 -5.85 9.37 -8.04
N ARG A 258 -5.62 8.11 -8.38
CA ARG A 258 -6.33 6.97 -7.80
C ARG A 258 -6.05 6.84 -6.30
N ILE A 259 -4.77 6.90 -5.90
CA ILE A 259 -4.38 6.92 -4.48
C ILE A 259 -5.07 8.08 -3.76
N ASN A 260 -5.03 9.29 -4.31
CA ASN A 260 -5.66 10.47 -3.71
C ASN A 260 -7.17 10.31 -3.51
N ILE A 261 -7.88 9.73 -4.47
CA ILE A 261 -9.34 9.51 -4.36
C ILE A 261 -9.62 8.49 -3.25
N LEU A 262 -8.89 7.36 -3.22
CA LEU A 262 -9.07 6.33 -2.19
C LEU A 262 -8.70 6.85 -0.80
N THR A 263 -7.58 7.56 -0.67
CA THR A 263 -7.14 8.18 0.58
C THR A 263 -8.19 9.17 1.11
N LYS A 264 -8.72 10.07 0.27
CA LYS A 264 -9.81 10.96 0.66
C LYS A 264 -11.07 10.21 1.09
N GLY A 265 -11.42 9.13 0.39
CA GLY A 265 -12.52 8.25 0.75
C GLY A 265 -12.32 7.60 2.12
N PHE A 266 -11.15 7.04 2.37
CA PHE A 266 -10.82 6.44 3.67
C PHE A 266 -10.85 7.46 4.81
N PHE A 267 -10.26 8.65 4.62
CA PHE A 267 -10.32 9.71 5.63
C PHE A 267 -11.76 10.20 5.89
N ALA A 268 -12.60 10.28 4.87
CA ALA A 268 -14.01 10.63 5.05
C ALA A 268 -14.76 9.58 5.90
N VAL A 269 -14.59 8.30 5.58
CA VAL A 269 -15.17 7.18 6.35
C VAL A 269 -14.62 7.16 7.78
N LEU A 270 -13.30 7.36 7.94
CA LEU A 270 -12.66 7.45 9.25
C LEU A 270 -13.25 8.61 10.08
N GLY A 271 -13.41 9.79 9.49
CA GLY A 271 -13.99 10.95 10.17
C GLY A 271 -15.42 10.72 10.63
N VAL A 272 -16.25 10.12 9.78
CA VAL A 272 -17.65 9.76 10.11
C VAL A 272 -17.65 8.70 11.23
N SER A 273 -16.86 7.64 11.10
CA SER A 273 -16.76 6.57 12.11
C SER A 273 -16.26 7.11 13.45
N TRP A 274 -15.27 8.00 13.42
CA TRP A 274 -14.74 8.66 14.61
C TRP A 274 -15.80 9.53 15.30
N ALA A 275 -16.59 10.31 14.54
CA ALA A 275 -17.69 11.13 15.08
C ALA A 275 -18.76 10.26 15.75
N PHE A 276 -19.17 9.17 15.09
CA PHE A 276 -20.14 8.22 15.66
C PHE A 276 -19.61 7.56 16.93
N ALA A 277 -18.37 7.10 16.95
CA ALA A 277 -17.77 6.51 18.14
C ALA A 277 -17.68 7.51 19.29
N THR A 278 -17.26 8.75 19.01
CA THR A 278 -17.19 9.83 19.99
C THR A 278 -18.55 10.15 20.62
N LEU A 279 -19.60 10.25 19.80
CA LEU A 279 -20.99 10.44 20.28
C LEU A 279 -21.46 9.25 21.10
N THR A 280 -21.27 8.02 20.63
CA THR A 280 -21.68 6.80 21.33
C THR A 280 -21.02 6.68 22.70
N VAL A 281 -19.71 6.88 22.74
CA VAL A 281 -18.93 6.85 24.00
C VAL A 281 -19.42 7.93 24.94
N GLY A 282 -19.63 9.17 24.45
CA GLY A 282 -20.15 10.29 25.24
C GLY A 282 -21.53 10.00 25.82
N LEU A 283 -22.44 9.44 25.04
CA LEU A 283 -23.78 9.03 25.50
C LEU A 283 -23.72 7.95 26.57
N ILE A 284 -22.92 6.91 26.38
CA ILE A 284 -22.77 5.82 27.34
C ILE A 284 -22.23 6.34 28.67
N PHE A 285 -21.20 7.21 28.63
CA PHE A 285 -20.67 7.82 29.85
C PHE A 285 -21.64 8.79 30.50
N SER A 286 -22.44 9.52 29.74
CA SER A 286 -23.52 10.38 30.25
C SER A 286 -24.60 9.58 31.01
N MET A 287 -25.02 8.43 30.42
CA MET A 287 -25.96 7.52 31.11
C MET A 287 -25.34 6.95 32.37
N SER A 288 -24.08 6.48 32.30
CA SER A 288 -23.35 5.99 33.46
C SER A 288 -23.23 7.02 34.59
N ALA A 289 -22.93 8.25 34.21
CA ALA A 289 -22.85 9.38 35.13
C ALA A 289 -24.20 9.61 35.87
N ASN A 290 -25.28 9.53 35.13
CA ASN A 290 -26.63 9.73 35.69
C ASN A 290 -27.04 8.60 36.65
N GLU A 291 -26.79 7.35 36.29
CA GLU A 291 -27.07 6.18 37.14
C GLU A 291 -26.30 6.21 38.48
N ARG A 292 -25.07 6.66 38.44
CA ARG A 292 -24.16 6.70 39.62
C ARG A 292 -24.32 7.95 40.50
N ARG A 293 -25.21 8.90 40.11
CA ARG A 293 -25.39 10.17 40.86
C ARG A 293 -25.72 9.91 42.37
N ARG A 294 -26.54 8.93 42.64
CA ARG A 294 -26.94 8.60 44.04
C ARG A 294 -25.72 8.02 44.83
N GLU A 295 -24.96 7.14 44.22
CA GLU A 295 -23.77 6.52 44.86
C GLU A 295 -22.70 7.59 45.14
N ILE A 296 -22.48 8.51 44.18
CA ILE A 296 -21.55 9.64 44.31
C ILE A 296 -22.04 10.60 45.41
N GLY A 297 -23.34 10.83 45.52
CA GLY A 297 -23.94 11.63 46.60
C GLY A 297 -23.64 11.04 47.98
N VAL A 298 -23.81 9.74 48.15
CA VAL A 298 -23.48 9.01 49.40
C VAL A 298 -21.98 9.07 49.72
N MET A 299 -21.12 8.85 48.73
CA MET A 299 -19.65 8.94 48.92
C MET A 299 -19.22 10.35 49.34
N ARG A 300 -19.86 11.40 48.79
CA ARG A 300 -19.63 12.79 49.18
C ARG A 300 -20.06 13.07 50.61
N ALA A 301 -21.19 12.54 51.03
CA ALA A 301 -21.65 12.64 52.42
C ALA A 301 -20.71 11.98 53.42
N LEU A 302 -19.99 10.93 52.97
CA LEU A 302 -18.94 10.23 53.75
C LEU A 302 -17.55 10.91 53.63
N GLY A 303 -17.45 12.13 53.02
CA GLY A 303 -16.20 12.89 52.99
C GLY A 303 -15.31 12.69 51.75
N SER A 304 -15.78 11.98 50.71
CA SER A 304 -15.00 11.80 49.49
C SER A 304 -14.78 13.12 48.75
N PRO A 305 -13.57 13.41 48.22
CA PRO A 305 -13.30 14.66 47.52
C PRO A 305 -14.04 14.76 46.20
N ARG A 306 -14.44 15.97 45.79
CA ARG A 306 -15.23 16.22 44.57
C ARG A 306 -14.61 15.66 43.28
N HIS A 307 -13.29 15.64 43.19
CA HIS A 307 -12.56 15.16 42.01
C HIS A 307 -12.43 13.62 41.96
N PHE A 308 -12.85 12.87 42.99
CA PHE A 308 -12.75 11.41 42.98
C PHE A 308 -13.62 10.77 41.91
N ALA A 309 -14.87 11.22 41.77
CA ALA A 309 -15.80 10.74 40.74
C ALA A 309 -15.31 11.04 39.34
N LEU A 310 -14.79 12.27 39.12
CA LEU A 310 -14.19 12.69 37.85
C LEU A 310 -12.98 11.80 37.48
N ARG A 311 -12.06 11.64 38.42
CA ARG A 311 -10.86 10.80 38.19
C ARG A 311 -11.20 9.34 37.94
N SER A 312 -12.21 8.81 38.63
CA SER A 312 -12.65 7.42 38.41
C SER A 312 -13.24 7.22 37.02
N LEU A 313 -14.10 8.16 36.56
CA LEU A 313 -14.69 8.10 35.23
C LEU A 313 -13.65 8.23 34.12
N LEU A 314 -12.74 9.20 34.25
CA LEU A 314 -11.66 9.38 33.27
C LEU A 314 -10.68 8.19 33.26
N ALA A 315 -10.39 7.57 34.39
CA ALA A 315 -9.55 6.38 34.45
C ALA A 315 -10.23 5.16 33.80
N GLU A 316 -11.54 4.98 34.03
CA GLU A 316 -12.34 3.94 33.37
C GLU A 316 -12.33 4.16 31.83
N ALA A 317 -12.56 5.40 31.39
CA ALA A 317 -12.54 5.79 29.99
C ALA A 317 -11.17 5.55 29.34
N ALA A 318 -10.09 5.95 30.01
CA ALA A 318 -8.71 5.79 29.50
C ALA A 318 -8.31 4.31 29.40
N LEU A 319 -8.69 3.48 30.37
CA LEU A 319 -8.42 2.03 30.33
C LEU A 319 -9.19 1.36 29.19
N LEU A 320 -10.47 1.65 29.02
CA LEU A 320 -11.27 1.09 27.94
C LEU A 320 -10.78 1.56 26.57
N ALA A 321 -10.40 2.86 26.46
CA ALA A 321 -9.82 3.40 25.23
C ALA A 321 -8.47 2.74 24.90
N GLY A 322 -7.59 2.62 25.87
CA GLY A 322 -6.28 2.00 25.68
C GLY A 322 -6.38 0.53 25.29
N LEU A 323 -7.21 -0.25 25.98
CA LEU A 323 -7.42 -1.67 25.67
C LEU A 323 -8.13 -1.85 24.31
N GLY A 324 -9.16 -1.04 24.04
CA GLY A 324 -9.88 -1.07 22.77
C GLY A 324 -8.97 -0.73 21.59
N ALA A 325 -8.21 0.37 21.71
CA ALA A 325 -7.27 0.76 20.67
C ALA A 325 -6.19 -0.30 20.46
N ALA A 326 -5.55 -0.79 21.53
CA ALA A 326 -4.53 -1.83 21.42
C ALA A 326 -5.07 -3.10 20.75
N PHE A 327 -6.28 -3.55 21.13
CA PHE A 327 -6.92 -4.69 20.49
C PHE A 327 -7.22 -4.44 19.00
N GLY A 328 -7.79 -3.28 18.67
CA GLY A 328 -8.07 -2.89 17.28
C GLY A 328 -6.81 -2.81 16.42
N LEU A 329 -5.74 -2.22 16.95
CA LEU A 329 -4.45 -2.11 16.28
C LEU A 329 -3.84 -3.48 15.97
N VAL A 330 -3.82 -4.39 16.99
CA VAL A 330 -3.28 -5.75 16.79
C VAL A 330 -4.12 -6.53 15.79
N LEU A 331 -5.44 -6.50 15.91
CA LEU A 331 -6.34 -7.21 15.01
C LEU A 331 -6.18 -6.74 13.56
N THR A 332 -6.11 -5.43 13.36
CA THR A 332 -5.94 -4.84 12.02
C THR A 332 -4.56 -5.15 11.44
N TYR A 333 -3.50 -5.04 12.24
CA TYR A 333 -2.16 -5.36 11.76
C TYR A 333 -2.03 -6.83 11.35
N CYS A 334 -2.53 -7.76 12.19
CA CYS A 334 -2.59 -9.18 11.83
C CYS A 334 -3.45 -9.43 10.60
N GLY A 335 -4.59 -8.75 10.47
CA GLY A 335 -5.44 -8.85 9.29
C GLY A 335 -4.75 -8.37 8.01
N VAL A 336 -4.04 -7.24 8.07
CA VAL A 336 -3.26 -6.74 6.92
C VAL A 336 -2.14 -7.72 6.54
N LEU A 337 -1.42 -8.30 7.52
CA LEU A 337 -0.38 -9.29 7.23
C LEU A 337 -0.94 -10.56 6.57
N LEU A 338 -2.07 -11.07 7.06
CA LEU A 338 -2.68 -12.30 6.55
C LEU A 338 -3.32 -12.13 5.17
N PHE A 339 -3.87 -10.95 4.89
CA PHE A 339 -4.64 -10.67 3.67
C PHE A 339 -3.96 -9.63 2.77
N HIS A 340 -2.65 -9.43 2.92
CA HIS A 340 -1.89 -8.42 2.17
C HIS A 340 -2.13 -8.51 0.65
N ASP A 341 -1.94 -9.68 0.06
CA ASP A 341 -2.06 -9.88 -1.39
C ASP A 341 -3.50 -9.73 -1.89
N LEU A 342 -4.46 -10.18 -1.09
CA LEU A 342 -5.87 -10.02 -1.38
C LEU A 342 -6.30 -8.56 -1.32
N LEU A 343 -5.80 -7.81 -0.35
CA LEU A 343 -6.05 -6.38 -0.22
C LEU A 343 -5.41 -5.60 -1.39
N ALA A 344 -4.17 -5.91 -1.73
CA ALA A 344 -3.47 -5.30 -2.86
C ALA A 344 -4.22 -5.53 -4.18
N SER A 345 -4.67 -6.77 -4.44
CA SER A 345 -5.43 -7.10 -5.64
C SER A 345 -6.83 -6.48 -5.66
N ALA A 346 -7.53 -6.45 -4.52
CA ALA A 346 -8.88 -5.88 -4.42
C ALA A 346 -8.90 -4.35 -4.58
N LEU A 347 -7.90 -3.67 -4.03
CA LEU A 347 -7.75 -2.22 -4.16
C LEU A 347 -7.08 -1.82 -5.49
N ASP A 348 -6.45 -2.79 -6.18
CA ASP A 348 -5.59 -2.58 -7.34
C ASP A 348 -4.48 -1.55 -7.05
N ILE A 349 -3.96 -1.61 -5.82
CA ILE A 349 -2.88 -0.77 -5.30
C ILE A 349 -1.94 -1.65 -4.49
N TYR A 350 -0.68 -1.68 -4.88
CA TYR A 350 0.37 -2.30 -4.09
C TYR A 350 0.91 -1.30 -3.08
N PHE A 351 1.13 -1.75 -1.86
CA PHE A 351 1.71 -0.94 -0.79
C PHE A 351 2.75 -1.74 -0.02
N VAL A 352 3.85 -1.08 0.33
CA VAL A 352 4.90 -1.66 1.16
C VAL A 352 4.57 -1.40 2.62
N LEU A 353 4.75 -2.41 3.46
CA LEU A 353 4.61 -2.23 4.90
C LEU A 353 5.71 -1.30 5.41
N PRO A 354 5.37 -0.36 6.32
CA PRO A 354 6.34 0.57 6.88
C PRO A 354 7.40 -0.16 7.70
N SER A 355 8.55 0.49 7.88
CA SER A 355 9.60 -0.04 8.75
C SER A 355 9.10 -0.25 10.19
N VAL A 356 9.76 -1.10 10.97
CA VAL A 356 9.37 -1.37 12.36
C VAL A 356 9.34 -0.09 13.21
N VAL A 357 10.22 0.86 12.90
CA VAL A 357 10.29 2.15 13.61
C VAL A 357 9.08 3.03 13.26
N ASP A 358 8.78 3.18 11.97
CA ASP A 358 7.64 3.97 11.50
C ASP A 358 6.31 3.37 11.98
N LEU A 359 6.20 2.04 11.93
CA LEU A 359 5.05 1.32 12.50
C LEU A 359 4.87 1.63 13.99
N GLY A 360 5.95 1.61 14.77
CA GLY A 360 5.91 1.95 16.20
C GLY A 360 5.42 3.37 16.46
N VAL A 361 5.85 4.33 15.65
CA VAL A 361 5.40 5.74 15.71
C VAL A 361 3.91 5.84 15.37
N LEU A 362 3.46 5.21 14.30
CA LEU A 362 2.04 5.17 13.90
C LEU A 362 1.15 4.58 15.00
N LEU A 363 1.52 3.42 15.53
CA LEU A 363 0.77 2.77 16.61
C LEU A 363 0.67 3.69 17.85
N GLY A 364 1.77 4.35 18.23
CA GLY A 364 1.80 5.30 19.34
C GLY A 364 0.90 6.52 19.09
N GLN A 365 0.91 7.07 17.90
CA GLN A 365 0.07 8.23 17.52
C GLN A 365 -1.42 7.87 17.55
N ILE A 366 -1.82 6.74 16.97
CA ILE A 366 -3.22 6.31 16.94
C ILE A 366 -3.71 5.99 18.36
N LEU A 367 -2.89 5.33 19.17
CA LEU A 367 -3.21 5.06 20.57
C LEU A 367 -3.42 6.36 21.36
N ALA A 368 -2.50 7.32 21.26
CA ALA A 368 -2.60 8.61 21.91
C ALA A 368 -3.84 9.40 21.46
N LEU A 369 -4.11 9.42 20.16
CA LEU A 369 -5.28 10.09 19.58
C LEU A 369 -6.59 9.45 20.06
N SER A 370 -6.67 8.12 20.13
CA SER A 370 -7.82 7.38 20.61
C SER A 370 -8.08 7.67 22.11
N MET A 371 -7.04 7.69 22.93
CA MET A 371 -7.16 8.06 24.33
C MET A 371 -7.60 9.50 24.53
N ALA A 372 -7.03 10.44 23.79
CA ALA A 372 -7.39 11.86 23.84
C ALA A 372 -8.85 12.07 23.40
N SER A 373 -9.30 11.41 22.35
CA SER A 373 -10.66 11.48 21.84
C SER A 373 -11.69 11.02 22.87
N VAL A 374 -11.43 9.86 23.53
CA VAL A 374 -12.32 9.34 24.58
C VAL A 374 -12.30 10.23 25.83
N ALA A 375 -11.13 10.78 26.20
CA ALA A 375 -11.02 11.73 27.30
C ALA A 375 -11.85 13.01 27.04
N ILE A 376 -11.82 13.53 25.82
CA ILE A 376 -12.65 14.68 25.40
C ILE A 376 -14.15 14.32 25.48
N SER A 377 -14.58 13.19 24.91
CA SER A 377 -15.96 12.71 24.94
C SER A 377 -16.51 12.57 26.35
N THR A 378 -15.67 12.12 27.29
CA THR A 378 -16.08 11.87 28.68
C THR A 378 -15.96 13.09 29.57
N SER A 379 -15.26 14.14 29.14
CA SER A 379 -15.02 15.35 29.93
C SER A 379 -16.33 16.10 30.27
N LEU A 380 -17.25 16.25 29.31
CA LEU A 380 -18.54 16.92 29.50
C LEU A 380 -19.42 16.25 30.55
N PRO A 381 -19.73 14.92 30.46
CA PRO A 381 -20.50 14.22 31.51
C PRO A 381 -19.79 14.26 32.87
N ALA A 382 -18.46 14.15 32.87
CA ALA A 382 -17.67 14.17 34.08
C ALA A 382 -17.68 15.55 34.76
N PHE A 383 -17.64 16.62 34.00
CA PHE A 383 -17.72 18.00 34.51
C PHE A 383 -19.10 18.28 35.10
N TRP A 384 -20.19 17.88 34.44
CA TRP A 384 -21.57 18.04 34.97
C TRP A 384 -21.79 17.28 36.29
N MET A 385 -21.13 16.15 36.49
CA MET A 385 -21.17 15.46 37.80
C MET A 385 -20.39 16.19 38.88
N SER A 386 -19.34 16.92 38.54
CA SER A 386 -18.48 17.65 39.48
C SER A 386 -19.07 19.02 39.89
N SER A 387 -19.76 19.72 38.97
CA SER A 387 -20.42 20.98 39.21
C SER A 387 -21.76 20.75 39.91
N GLY A 388 -21.79 21.02 41.18
CA GLY A 388 -22.77 20.76 42.23
C GLY A 388 -24.24 21.17 42.10
N GLU A 389 -24.82 21.26 40.91
CA GLU A 389 -26.26 21.58 40.68
C GLU A 389 -27.24 20.44 41.04
N SER A 390 -26.73 19.31 41.54
CA SER A 390 -27.54 18.15 41.95
C SER A 390 -28.34 18.33 43.24
N VAL A 391 -28.12 19.41 44.00
CA VAL A 391 -28.83 19.66 45.25
C VAL A 391 -30.27 20.23 45.03
N GLY A 392 -30.50 20.89 43.87
CA GLY A 392 -31.84 21.41 43.53
C GLY A 392 -32.86 20.33 43.13
N ALA A 393 -32.42 19.23 42.53
CA ALA A 393 -33.29 18.15 42.07
C ALA A 393 -33.79 17.22 43.20
N MET A 394 -33.16 17.20 44.36
CA MET A 394 -33.60 16.47 45.53
C MET A 394 -34.71 17.20 46.32
N ARG A 395 -34.86 18.53 46.17
CA ARG A 395 -35.90 19.31 46.81
C ARG A 395 -37.23 19.36 46.04
N ALA A 396 -37.28 18.93 44.78
CA ALA A 396 -38.47 18.98 43.95
C ALA A 396 -39.34 17.71 43.96
N ARG A 397 -39.00 16.72 44.81
CA ARG A 397 -39.80 15.48 45.01
C ARG A 397 -39.94 15.11 46.49
N ILE A 398 -40.42 16.09 47.31
CA ILE A 398 -41.08 15.84 48.58
C ILE A 398 -42.49 16.44 48.48
#